data_859edd70600f825efde8f2c88bb3c381
#
_entry.id   859edd70600f825efde8f2c88bb3c381
#
_cell.length_a   1.000
_cell.length_b   1.000
_cell.length_c   1.000
_cell.angle_alpha   90.00
_cell.angle_beta   90.00
_cell.angle_gamma   90.00
#
_symmetry.space_group_name_H-M   'P 1'
#
loop_
_entity.id
_entity.type
_entity.pdbx_description
1 polymer ?
#
loop_
_entity_poly.entity_id
_entity_poly.type
_entity_poly.pdbx_seq_one_letter_code
_entity_poly.pdbx_strand_id
1 'polypeptide(L)'
;LSFLAVAGTTQAVQSVKLDTPLEIYVTACTTLQKTWDINSSQRKALLTDSEETLNSHCHSVFTATLQLTELGKDSKAFSRICIPSGTSNKQVLDKILVVLKKYGSTPEWKNMQPAIATVVALEVVYQCKGSKL
;
A
#
# COMPACT_ATOMS: atom_id res chain seq x y z
N LEU A 1 45.01 -15.91 0.26
CA LEU A 1 44.28 -16.79 -0.66
C LEU A 1 42.79 -16.79 -0.40
N SER A 2 42.37 -16.64 0.87
CA SER A 2 40.96 -16.53 1.24
C SER A 2 40.30 -15.21 0.80
N PHE A 3 41.06 -14.23 0.39
CA PHE A 3 40.54 -12.92 -0.04
C PHE A 3 39.69 -12.98 -1.28
N LEU A 4 39.89 -13.92 -2.18
CA LEU A 4 39.10 -14.08 -3.41
C LEU A 4 37.66 -14.49 -3.13
N ALA A 5 37.44 -15.31 -2.09
CA ALA A 5 36.10 -15.73 -1.70
C ALA A 5 35.28 -14.55 -1.16
N VAL A 6 35.93 -13.62 -0.43
CA VAL A 6 35.29 -12.42 0.11
C VAL A 6 34.81 -11.50 -1.02
N ALA A 7 35.63 -11.33 -2.08
CA ALA A 7 35.27 -10.49 -3.22
C ALA A 7 34.04 -11.02 -3.95
N GLY A 8 33.89 -12.34 -4.12
CA GLY A 8 32.74 -12.96 -4.73
C GLY A 8 31.46 -12.72 -3.93
N THR A 9 31.53 -12.79 -2.59
CA THR A 9 30.38 -12.51 -1.71
C THR A 9 29.93 -11.06 -1.82
N THR A 10 30.85 -10.11 -1.89
CA THR A 10 30.57 -8.69 -2.04
C THR A 10 29.80 -8.41 -3.34
N GLN A 11 30.20 -9.03 -4.45
CA GLN A 11 29.52 -8.87 -5.73
C GLN A 11 28.07 -9.36 -5.69
N ALA A 12 27.80 -10.48 -5.00
CA ALA A 12 26.45 -11.02 -4.86
C ALA A 12 25.53 -10.05 -4.08
N VAL A 13 26.05 -9.42 -3.04
CA VAL A 13 25.29 -8.42 -2.27
C VAL A 13 24.98 -7.17 -3.11
N GLN A 14 25.90 -6.73 -3.96
CA GLN A 14 25.72 -5.54 -4.78
C GLN A 14 24.66 -5.72 -5.86
N SER A 15 24.29 -6.95 -6.22
CA SER A 15 23.28 -7.21 -7.24
C SER A 15 21.84 -7.13 -6.71
N VAL A 16 21.63 -6.99 -5.39
CA VAL A 16 20.30 -6.91 -4.79
C VAL A 16 19.72 -5.51 -5.00
N LYS A 17 18.58 -5.46 -5.69
CA LYS A 17 17.82 -4.22 -5.88
C LYS A 17 16.88 -4.00 -4.70
N LEU A 18 16.89 -2.80 -4.14
CA LEU A 18 15.99 -2.42 -3.06
C LEU A 18 14.71 -1.80 -3.63
N ASP A 19 13.56 -2.24 -3.12
CA ASP A 19 12.26 -1.69 -3.50
C ASP A 19 12.04 -0.34 -2.81
N THR A 20 11.29 0.54 -3.46
CA THR A 20 10.87 1.80 -2.83
C THR A 20 9.84 1.52 -1.75
N PRO A 21 9.64 2.46 -0.78
CA PRO A 21 8.58 2.31 0.21
C PRO A 21 7.20 2.10 -0.41
N LEU A 22 6.89 2.75 -1.52
CA LEU A 22 5.62 2.56 -2.20
C LEU A 22 5.50 1.17 -2.84
N GLU A 23 6.56 0.66 -3.45
CA GLU A 23 6.56 -0.70 -4.01
C GLU A 23 6.33 -1.75 -2.92
N ILE A 24 6.99 -1.58 -1.78
CA ILE A 24 6.78 -2.45 -0.61
C ILE A 24 5.32 -2.39 -0.15
N TYR A 25 4.76 -1.20 -0.07
CA TYR A 25 3.37 -1.00 0.33
C TYR A 25 2.39 -1.66 -0.64
N VAL A 26 2.60 -1.48 -1.95
CA VAL A 26 1.75 -2.10 -2.98
C VAL A 26 1.81 -3.63 -2.88
N THR A 27 3.00 -4.19 -2.67
CA THR A 27 3.18 -5.62 -2.44
C THR A 27 2.42 -6.07 -1.18
N ALA A 28 2.56 -5.32 -0.09
CA ALA A 28 1.88 -5.59 1.17
C ALA A 28 0.36 -5.56 1.01
N CYS A 29 -0.17 -4.56 0.31
CA CYS A 29 -1.60 -4.43 0.09
C CYS A 29 -2.15 -5.50 -0.86
N THR A 30 -1.36 -5.94 -1.83
CA THR A 30 -1.73 -7.06 -2.69
C THR A 30 -1.83 -8.35 -1.87
N THR A 31 -0.91 -8.57 -0.94
CA THR A 31 -0.96 -9.70 -0.01
C THR A 31 -2.19 -9.64 0.88
N LEU A 32 -2.47 -8.46 1.45
CA LEU A 32 -3.67 -8.25 2.28
C LEU A 32 -4.95 -8.51 1.48
N GLN A 33 -5.02 -8.03 0.25
CA GLN A 33 -6.19 -8.25 -0.62
C GLN A 33 -6.48 -9.73 -0.81
N LYS A 34 -5.44 -10.53 -1.04
CA LYS A 34 -5.58 -11.98 -1.25
C LYS A 34 -6.02 -12.72 0.01
N THR A 35 -5.67 -12.21 1.17
CA THR A 35 -5.89 -12.89 2.45
C THR A 35 -6.95 -12.22 3.31
N TRP A 36 -7.67 -11.23 2.76
CA TRP A 36 -8.63 -10.43 3.53
C TRP A 36 -9.70 -11.28 4.20
N ASP A 37 -10.23 -12.28 3.49
CA ASP A 37 -11.34 -13.08 3.97
C ASP A 37 -10.89 -14.28 4.83
N ILE A 38 -9.58 -14.48 5.00
CA ILE A 38 -9.07 -15.54 5.86
C ILE A 38 -9.26 -15.13 7.31
N ASN A 39 -9.98 -15.93 8.10
CA ASN A 39 -10.20 -15.61 9.51
C ASN A 39 -8.93 -15.79 10.34
N SER A 40 -8.91 -15.16 11.53
CA SER A 40 -7.71 -15.10 12.37
C SER A 40 -7.23 -16.48 12.84
N SER A 41 -8.11 -17.45 13.01
CA SER A 41 -7.72 -18.79 13.42
C SER A 41 -7.01 -19.57 12.32
N GLN A 42 -7.32 -19.28 11.06
CA GLN A 42 -6.72 -19.92 9.91
C GLN A 42 -5.42 -19.23 9.45
N ARG A 43 -5.23 -17.96 9.77
CA ARG A 43 -4.05 -17.19 9.31
C ARG A 43 -2.73 -17.81 9.74
N LYS A 44 -2.63 -18.23 11.00
CA LYS A 44 -1.39 -18.83 11.53
C LYS A 44 -0.99 -20.10 10.78
N ALA A 45 -1.97 -20.87 10.28
CA ALA A 45 -1.72 -22.09 9.55
C ALA A 45 -1.42 -21.86 8.06
N LEU A 46 -1.95 -20.78 7.47
CA LEU A 46 -1.92 -20.56 6.02
C LEU A 46 -0.93 -19.49 5.58
N LEU A 47 -0.53 -18.57 6.48
CA LEU A 47 0.35 -17.45 6.14
C LEU A 47 1.73 -17.64 6.76
N THR A 48 2.75 -17.26 6.00
CA THR A 48 4.12 -17.17 6.52
C THR A 48 4.25 -15.93 7.41
N ASP A 49 5.29 -15.88 8.25
CA ASP A 49 5.57 -14.70 9.08
C ASP A 49 5.80 -13.45 8.21
N SER A 50 6.44 -13.60 7.06
CA SER A 50 6.64 -12.49 6.11
C SER A 50 5.32 -11.96 5.57
N GLU A 51 4.38 -12.83 5.22
CA GLU A 51 3.06 -12.45 4.74
C GLU A 51 2.25 -11.75 5.84
N GLU A 52 2.32 -12.23 7.08
CA GLU A 52 1.68 -11.58 8.22
C GLU A 52 2.24 -10.17 8.45
N THR A 53 3.55 -10.00 8.34
CA THR A 53 4.20 -8.70 8.48
C THR A 53 3.76 -7.75 7.37
N LEU A 54 3.70 -8.20 6.12
CA LEU A 54 3.21 -7.41 4.99
C LEU A 54 1.75 -7.03 5.18
N ASN A 55 0.90 -7.97 5.58
CA ASN A 55 -0.50 -7.69 5.86
C ASN A 55 -0.66 -6.60 6.91
N SER A 56 0.10 -6.69 8.00
CA SER A 56 0.06 -5.69 9.07
C SER A 56 0.52 -4.31 8.58
N HIS A 57 1.53 -4.26 7.75
CA HIS A 57 2.01 -3.01 7.17
C HIS A 57 0.93 -2.33 6.34
N CYS A 58 0.32 -3.04 5.40
CA CYS A 58 -0.76 -2.45 4.59
C CYS A 58 -1.96 -2.08 5.46
N HIS A 59 -2.40 -3.00 6.32
CA HIS A 59 -3.59 -2.78 7.15
C HIS A 59 -3.43 -1.53 8.01
N SER A 60 -2.28 -1.36 8.65
CA SER A 60 -2.01 -0.22 9.52
C SER A 60 -2.03 1.11 8.76
N VAL A 61 -1.31 1.20 7.64
CA VAL A 61 -1.25 2.43 6.85
C VAL A 61 -2.60 2.73 6.21
N PHE A 62 -3.23 1.74 5.62
CA PHE A 62 -4.51 1.87 4.93
C PHE A 62 -5.62 2.32 5.87
N THR A 63 -5.81 1.61 6.99
CA THR A 63 -6.89 1.93 7.94
C THR A 63 -6.66 3.25 8.64
N ALA A 64 -5.42 3.57 9.02
CA ALA A 64 -5.10 4.88 9.61
C ALA A 64 -5.40 6.01 8.63
N THR A 65 -5.07 5.84 7.36
CA THR A 65 -5.32 6.85 6.32
C THR A 65 -6.83 7.03 6.10
N LEU A 66 -7.61 5.93 6.06
CA LEU A 66 -9.06 6.03 5.96
C LEU A 66 -9.67 6.79 7.14
N GLN A 67 -9.21 6.50 8.36
CA GLN A 67 -9.68 7.21 9.55
C GLN A 67 -9.37 8.70 9.49
N LEU A 68 -8.17 9.06 9.03
CA LEU A 68 -7.79 10.46 8.87
C LEU A 68 -8.66 11.18 7.83
N THR A 69 -8.96 10.53 6.72
CA THR A 69 -9.83 11.11 5.69
C THR A 69 -11.25 11.31 6.21
N GLU A 70 -11.77 10.39 7.01
CA GLU A 70 -13.10 10.53 7.60
C GLU A 70 -13.14 11.66 8.65
N LEU A 71 -12.13 11.71 9.53
CA LEU A 71 -12.04 12.76 10.55
C LEU A 71 -11.82 14.14 9.93
N GLY A 72 -11.09 14.21 8.82
CA GLY A 72 -10.74 15.46 8.14
C GLY A 72 -11.61 15.80 6.94
N LYS A 73 -12.76 15.16 6.77
CA LYS A 73 -13.60 15.33 5.57
C LYS A 73 -14.05 16.78 5.33
N ASP A 74 -14.13 17.58 6.38
CA ASP A 74 -14.49 18.99 6.26
C ASP A 74 -13.27 19.90 6.06
N SER A 75 -12.06 19.33 6.06
CA SER A 75 -10.83 20.08 5.82
C SER A 75 -10.53 20.15 4.31
N LYS A 76 -9.75 21.17 3.91
CA LYS A 76 -9.33 21.32 2.51
C LYS A 76 -8.53 20.10 2.03
N ALA A 77 -7.77 19.45 2.92
CA ALA A 77 -6.90 18.34 2.56
C ALA A 77 -7.69 17.13 2.04
N PHE A 78 -8.89 16.88 2.59
CA PHE A 78 -9.66 15.68 2.29
C PHE A 78 -11.05 15.97 1.71
N SER A 79 -11.39 17.23 1.46
CA SER A 79 -12.73 17.63 0.97
C SER A 79 -13.06 17.10 -0.42
N ARG A 80 -12.07 16.61 -1.16
CA ARG A 80 -12.24 16.06 -2.50
C ARG A 80 -12.54 14.57 -2.53
N ILE A 81 -12.49 13.91 -1.38
CA ILE A 81 -12.69 12.47 -1.26
C ILE A 81 -14.12 12.22 -0.79
N CYS A 82 -14.92 11.55 -1.62
CA CYS A 82 -16.30 11.23 -1.34
C CYS A 82 -16.54 9.73 -1.48
N ILE A 83 -16.28 8.99 -0.40
CA ILE A 83 -16.51 7.55 -0.35
C ILE A 83 -18.00 7.32 -0.08
N PRO A 84 -18.73 6.59 -0.96
CA PRO A 84 -20.14 6.36 -0.74
C PRO A 84 -20.42 5.63 0.58
N SER A 85 -21.50 6.01 1.25
CA SER A 85 -21.97 5.32 2.44
C SER A 85 -22.20 3.84 2.15
N GLY A 86 -21.78 2.97 3.08
CA GLY A 86 -21.92 1.53 2.90
C GLY A 86 -20.78 0.86 2.13
N THR A 87 -19.79 1.62 1.66
CA THR A 87 -18.60 1.06 1.02
C THR A 87 -17.72 0.39 2.08
N SER A 88 -17.41 -0.90 1.89
CA SER A 88 -16.55 -1.63 2.82
C SER A 88 -15.08 -1.25 2.63
N ASN A 89 -14.28 -1.43 3.67
CA ASN A 89 -12.83 -1.20 3.59
C ASN A 89 -12.17 -2.07 2.51
N LYS A 90 -12.64 -3.31 2.35
CA LYS A 90 -12.13 -4.19 1.30
C LYS A 90 -12.43 -3.64 -0.10
N GLN A 91 -13.64 -3.12 -0.32
CA GLN A 91 -13.99 -2.50 -1.59
C GLN A 91 -13.10 -1.29 -1.89
N VAL A 92 -12.84 -0.48 -0.87
CA VAL A 92 -11.93 0.67 -1.01
C VAL A 92 -10.53 0.19 -1.36
N LEU A 93 -10.01 -0.81 -0.66
CA LEU A 93 -8.68 -1.36 -0.92
C LEU A 93 -8.58 -1.91 -2.35
N ASP A 94 -9.58 -2.67 -2.79
CA ASP A 94 -9.60 -3.23 -4.14
C ASP A 94 -9.49 -2.14 -5.20
N LYS A 95 -10.21 -1.05 -5.02
CA LYS A 95 -10.22 0.06 -5.99
C LYS A 95 -8.93 0.88 -5.97
N ILE A 96 -8.42 1.22 -4.81
CA ILE A 96 -7.17 2.00 -4.75
C ILE A 96 -5.97 1.19 -5.25
N LEU A 97 -5.98 -0.14 -5.08
CA LEU A 97 -4.89 -0.97 -5.59
C LEU A 97 -4.78 -0.93 -7.11
N VAL A 98 -5.88 -0.79 -7.83
CA VAL A 98 -5.85 -0.61 -9.28
C VAL A 98 -5.02 0.63 -9.63
N VAL A 99 -5.25 1.73 -8.94
CA VAL A 99 -4.53 3.00 -9.14
C VAL A 99 -3.07 2.86 -8.72
N LEU A 100 -2.82 2.31 -7.54
CA LEU A 100 -1.46 2.16 -7.01
C LEU A 100 -0.60 1.26 -7.90
N LYS A 101 -1.15 0.17 -8.44
CA LYS A 101 -0.44 -0.71 -9.37
C LYS A 101 -0.16 -0.03 -10.70
N LYS A 102 -1.10 0.77 -11.18
CA LYS A 102 -0.96 1.47 -12.46
C LYS A 102 0.10 2.57 -12.40
N TYR A 103 0.11 3.35 -11.33
CA TYR A 103 0.95 4.55 -11.23
C TYR A 103 2.15 4.44 -10.30
N GLY A 104 2.19 3.42 -9.42
CA GLY A 104 3.19 3.34 -8.35
C GLY A 104 4.64 3.29 -8.80
N SER A 105 4.92 2.83 -10.02
CA SER A 105 6.27 2.79 -10.58
C SER A 105 6.60 4.00 -11.46
N THR A 106 5.64 4.91 -11.68
CA THR A 106 5.88 6.12 -12.49
C THR A 106 6.79 7.10 -11.74
N PRO A 107 7.51 7.98 -12.46
CA PRO A 107 8.40 8.95 -11.81
C PRO A 107 7.71 9.84 -10.76
N GLU A 108 6.46 10.21 -11.00
CA GLU A 108 5.70 11.08 -10.10
C GLU A 108 5.31 10.39 -8.79
N TRP A 109 5.07 9.09 -8.84
CA TRP A 109 4.52 8.34 -7.70
C TRP A 109 5.56 7.53 -6.92
N LYS A 110 6.57 6.99 -7.60
CA LYS A 110 7.45 5.96 -7.01
C LYS A 110 8.11 6.37 -5.68
N ASN A 111 8.32 7.66 -5.47
CA ASN A 111 8.94 8.18 -4.25
C ASN A 111 7.94 8.73 -3.24
N MET A 112 6.62 8.59 -3.50
CA MET A 112 5.62 8.99 -2.53
C MET A 112 5.66 8.09 -1.31
N GLN A 113 5.43 8.68 -0.14
CA GLN A 113 5.20 7.89 1.06
C GLN A 113 3.87 7.13 0.92
N PRO A 114 3.76 5.91 1.46
CA PRO A 114 2.55 5.10 1.33
C PRO A 114 1.25 5.81 1.74
N ALA A 115 1.24 6.55 2.84
CA ALA A 115 0.05 7.29 3.27
C ALA A 115 -0.36 8.36 2.26
N ILE A 116 0.61 9.11 1.72
CA ILE A 116 0.35 10.14 0.71
C ILE A 116 -0.21 9.49 -0.57
N ALA A 117 0.41 8.41 -1.03
CA ALA A 117 -0.06 7.69 -2.22
C ALA A 117 -1.48 7.17 -2.02
N THR A 118 -1.81 6.70 -0.81
CA THR A 118 -3.16 6.24 -0.47
C THR A 118 -4.17 7.38 -0.58
N VAL A 119 -3.87 8.57 -0.04
CA VAL A 119 -4.75 9.75 -0.14
C VAL A 119 -4.95 10.13 -1.60
N VAL A 120 -3.88 10.20 -2.39
CA VAL A 120 -3.99 10.56 -3.82
C VAL A 120 -4.81 9.51 -4.58
N ALA A 121 -4.62 8.23 -4.29
CA ALA A 121 -5.42 7.17 -4.90
C ALA A 121 -6.91 7.28 -4.52
N LEU A 122 -7.20 7.62 -3.26
CA LEU A 122 -8.58 7.87 -2.82
C LEU A 122 -9.21 9.05 -3.57
N GLU A 123 -8.48 10.13 -3.78
CA GLU A 123 -8.95 11.28 -4.56
C GLU A 123 -9.28 10.88 -6.00
N VAL A 124 -8.44 10.04 -6.62
CA VAL A 124 -8.68 9.57 -7.99
C VAL A 124 -9.93 8.69 -8.07
N VAL A 125 -10.08 7.75 -7.14
CA VAL A 125 -11.17 6.75 -7.19
C VAL A 125 -12.50 7.32 -6.70
N TYR A 126 -12.47 8.12 -5.64
CA TYR A 126 -13.67 8.62 -4.95
C TYR A 126 -13.78 10.13 -5.04
N GLN A 127 -13.50 10.68 -6.20
CA GLN A 127 -13.61 12.11 -6.44
C GLN A 127 -15.05 12.58 -6.22
N CYS A 128 -15.20 13.65 -5.44
CA CYS A 128 -16.50 14.28 -5.24
C CYS A 128 -17.02 14.90 -6.55
N LYS A 129 -18.33 14.91 -6.74
CA LYS A 129 -18.95 15.54 -7.91
C LYS A 129 -18.61 17.03 -7.94
N GLY A 130 -18.18 17.51 -9.10
CA GLY A 130 -17.81 18.91 -9.29
C GLY A 130 -16.40 19.25 -8.88
N SER A 131 -15.64 18.32 -8.29
CA SER A 131 -14.22 18.53 -7.98
C SER A 131 -13.39 18.46 -9.26
N LYS A 132 -12.38 19.33 -9.34
CA LYS A 132 -11.37 19.31 -10.40
C LYS A 132 -10.05 18.88 -9.76
N LEU A 133 -9.47 17.83 -10.28
CA LEU A 133 -8.16 17.36 -9.89
C LEU A 133 -7.07 18.01 -10.74
#